data_a4f2bf88fdc8d861e930d330177edbe7
#
_entry.id   a4f2bf88fdc8d861e930d330177edbe7
#
_cell.length_a   1.000
_cell.length_b   1.000
_cell.length_c   1.000
_cell.angle_alpha   90.00
_cell.angle_beta   90.00
_cell.angle_gamma   90.00
#
_symmetry.space_group_name_H-M   'P 1'
#
loop_
_entity.id
_entity.type
_entity.pdbx_description
1 polymer ?
#
loop_
_entity_poly.entity_id
_entity_poly.type
_entity_poly.pdbx_seq_one_letter_code
_entity_poly.pdbx_strand_id
1 'polypeptide(L)'
;MAGAALSGEGRAMVQTSQEFYQLRKYTLTTGPQLALTQSYFEHALIPALNQMSIGPVGAFKLDIGPETPTYYLLIPATSVETLAMLETRLAADTQFRKAATAFWEAPAAAPPCVRVETTLLSAFAGWPKLVAPKTEKRIFQLRTYESATDAAHIRKVEMFNEAEIAIFVRTGLAPVFFGDTLIGHRMPSLTYMLTFEDVADLNKKWAVFASDPAWKELSKRPGNTDPEIVSNISNLYLSPLSFSQI
;
A
#
# COMPACT_ATOMS: atom_id res chain seq x y z
N MET A 1 50.14 14.80 34.93
CA MET A 1 49.30 13.75 34.28
C MET A 1 47.97 14.37 33.92
N ALA A 2 47.80 14.68 32.66
CA ALA A 2 46.55 15.29 32.15
C ALA A 2 45.75 14.18 31.45
N GLY A 3 44.54 13.90 32.01
CA GLY A 3 43.61 12.96 31.40
C GLY A 3 42.77 13.67 30.34
N ALA A 4 42.92 13.26 29.10
CA ALA A 4 42.07 13.74 27.99
C ALA A 4 40.71 12.98 28.03
N ALA A 5 39.64 13.71 28.26
CA ALA A 5 38.28 13.20 28.11
C ALA A 5 37.91 13.21 26.62
N LEU A 6 37.71 12.03 26.03
CA LEU A 6 37.15 11.88 24.71
C LEU A 6 35.61 12.07 24.80
N SER A 7 35.13 13.23 24.39
CA SER A 7 33.72 13.49 24.16
C SER A 7 33.29 12.79 22.87
N GLY A 8 32.66 11.61 22.98
CA GLY A 8 31.99 10.96 21.87
C GLY A 8 30.69 11.70 21.55
N GLU A 9 30.69 12.51 20.51
CA GLU A 9 29.45 13.04 19.91
C GLU A 9 28.68 11.89 19.27
N GLY A 10 27.70 11.38 20.01
CA GLY A 10 26.69 10.48 19.48
C GLY A 10 25.86 11.21 18.45
N ARG A 11 26.15 11.00 17.18
CA ARG A 11 25.29 11.44 16.05
C ARG A 11 23.96 10.74 16.19
N ALA A 12 22.96 11.42 16.74
CA ALA A 12 21.58 10.95 16.76
C ALA A 12 21.17 10.67 15.30
N MET A 13 21.02 9.41 14.95
CA MET A 13 20.37 9.02 13.70
C MET A 13 18.95 9.59 13.78
N VAL A 14 18.61 10.51 12.88
CA VAL A 14 17.24 10.94 12.67
C VAL A 14 16.49 9.71 12.18
N GLN A 15 15.81 9.04 13.09
CA GLN A 15 14.93 7.93 12.77
C GLN A 15 13.75 8.55 12.01
N THR A 16 13.80 8.48 10.67
CA THR A 16 12.66 8.88 9.84
C THR A 16 11.48 8.03 10.28
N SER A 17 10.43 8.67 10.80
CA SER A 17 9.25 7.96 11.27
C SER A 17 8.66 7.16 10.13
N GLN A 18 8.71 5.84 10.25
CA GLN A 18 8.16 4.89 9.31
C GLN A 18 6.64 4.93 9.37
N GLU A 19 5.98 4.92 8.21
CA GLU A 19 4.52 4.85 8.12
C GLU A 19 4.02 3.41 8.23
N PHE A 20 2.73 3.32 8.55
CA PHE A 20 1.94 2.10 8.50
C PHE A 20 0.79 2.31 7.53
N TYR A 21 0.35 1.24 6.90
CA TYR A 21 -0.72 1.32 5.91
C TYR A 21 -1.83 0.33 6.25
N GLN A 22 -3.07 0.80 6.11
CA GLN A 22 -4.23 -0.07 6.04
C GLN A 22 -4.68 -0.13 4.58
N LEU A 23 -4.54 -1.32 3.98
CA LEU A 23 -5.06 -1.60 2.64
C LEU A 23 -6.40 -2.31 2.79
N ARG A 24 -7.49 -1.65 2.41
CA ARG A 24 -8.85 -2.21 2.44
C ARG A 24 -9.29 -2.60 1.06
N LYS A 25 -9.85 -3.80 0.92
CA LYS A 25 -10.50 -4.30 -0.27
C LYS A 25 -12.00 -4.40 -0.04
N TYR A 26 -12.78 -3.73 -0.87
CA TYR A 26 -14.24 -3.76 -0.87
C TYR A 26 -14.72 -4.59 -2.07
N THR A 27 -15.20 -5.80 -1.83
CA THR A 27 -15.85 -6.62 -2.85
C THR A 27 -17.30 -6.17 -3.01
N LEU A 28 -17.72 -5.88 -4.24
CA LEU A 28 -19.01 -5.29 -4.55
C LEU A 28 -19.78 -6.15 -5.56
N THR A 29 -21.08 -5.94 -5.64
CA THR A 29 -21.89 -6.35 -6.80
C THR A 29 -22.06 -5.15 -7.73
N THR A 30 -22.42 -5.42 -9.00
CA THR A 30 -22.80 -4.37 -9.95
C THR A 30 -24.06 -3.63 -9.48
N GLY A 31 -24.24 -2.39 -9.93
CA GLY A 31 -25.42 -1.59 -9.62
C GLY A 31 -25.27 -0.70 -8.38
N PRO A 32 -26.26 -0.66 -7.45
CA PRO A 32 -26.32 0.35 -6.39
C PRO A 32 -25.13 0.38 -5.44
N GLN A 33 -24.47 -0.75 -5.20
CA GLN A 33 -23.32 -0.82 -4.30
C GLN A 33 -22.15 0.04 -4.77
N LEU A 34 -21.94 0.19 -6.08
CA LEU A 34 -20.85 1.00 -6.65
C LEU A 34 -21.01 2.47 -6.25
N ALA A 35 -22.17 3.05 -6.57
CA ALA A 35 -22.45 4.45 -6.26
C ALA A 35 -22.47 4.73 -4.75
N LEU A 36 -23.07 3.81 -3.98
CA LEU A 36 -23.14 3.93 -2.52
C LEU A 36 -21.75 3.91 -1.88
N THR A 37 -20.89 3.00 -2.32
CA THR A 37 -19.51 2.90 -1.79
C THR A 37 -18.66 4.09 -2.19
N GLN A 38 -18.78 4.59 -3.43
CA GLN A 38 -18.09 5.81 -3.85
C GLN A 38 -18.53 7.02 -3.04
N SER A 39 -19.85 7.21 -2.88
CA SER A 39 -20.41 8.29 -2.06
C SER A 39 -19.94 8.23 -0.60
N TYR A 40 -19.89 7.02 -0.02
CA TYR A 40 -19.34 6.81 1.32
C TYR A 40 -17.87 7.22 1.43
N PHE A 41 -17.04 6.83 0.45
CA PHE A 41 -15.61 7.22 0.46
C PHE A 41 -15.46 8.72 0.32
N GLU A 42 -16.11 9.32 -0.68
CA GLU A 42 -15.96 10.73 -1.06
C GLU A 42 -16.51 11.69 0.00
N HIS A 43 -17.69 11.39 0.54
CA HIS A 43 -18.44 12.34 1.35
C HIS A 43 -18.47 12.05 2.87
N ALA A 44 -18.02 10.86 3.28
CA ALA A 44 -17.95 10.51 4.69
C ALA A 44 -16.55 10.10 5.14
N LEU A 45 -16.00 9.00 4.59
CA LEU A 45 -14.79 8.39 5.14
C LEU A 45 -13.54 9.26 4.93
N ILE A 46 -13.23 9.66 3.69
CA ILE A 46 -12.02 10.46 3.40
C ILE A 46 -12.05 11.81 4.11
N PRO A 47 -13.16 12.57 4.13
CA PRO A 47 -13.26 13.79 4.93
C PRO A 47 -12.99 13.57 6.43
N ALA A 48 -13.54 12.50 7.02
CA ALA A 48 -13.30 12.20 8.43
C ALA A 48 -11.83 11.82 8.71
N LEU A 49 -11.21 11.03 7.81
CA LEU A 49 -9.78 10.71 7.91
C LEU A 49 -8.92 11.97 7.84
N ASN A 50 -9.20 12.88 6.91
CA ASN A 50 -8.48 14.14 6.77
C ASN A 50 -8.62 15.03 8.02
N GLN A 51 -9.78 15.07 8.67
CA GLN A 51 -9.98 15.76 9.95
C GLN A 51 -9.13 15.16 11.08
N MET A 52 -8.86 13.84 11.01
CA MET A 52 -7.95 13.15 11.93
C MET A 52 -6.48 13.30 11.53
N SER A 53 -6.16 14.12 10.51
CA SER A 53 -4.81 14.26 9.92
C SER A 53 -4.25 12.93 9.36
N ILE A 54 -5.13 12.05 8.88
CA ILE A 54 -4.81 10.80 8.22
C ILE A 54 -4.94 11.00 6.71
N GLY A 55 -3.81 10.88 6.00
CA GLY A 55 -3.78 11.06 4.54
C GLY A 55 -2.36 11.33 4.02
N PRO A 56 -2.20 11.37 2.68
CA PRO A 56 -3.25 11.29 1.65
C PRO A 56 -3.84 9.87 1.53
N VAL A 57 -5.15 9.79 1.30
CA VAL A 57 -5.88 8.52 1.16
C VAL A 57 -6.02 8.15 -0.31
N GLY A 58 -5.53 6.98 -0.69
CA GLY A 58 -5.74 6.42 -2.04
C GLY A 58 -7.08 5.69 -2.14
N ALA A 59 -7.86 6.02 -3.16
CA ALA A 59 -9.11 5.33 -3.47
C ALA A 59 -9.08 4.86 -4.93
N PHE A 60 -9.23 3.55 -5.14
CA PHE A 60 -8.99 2.95 -6.45
C PHE A 60 -10.09 1.98 -6.83
N LYS A 61 -10.33 1.87 -8.14
CA LYS A 61 -11.14 0.84 -8.77
C LYS A 61 -10.22 -0.23 -9.37
N LEU A 62 -10.56 -1.49 -9.17
CA LEU A 62 -9.91 -2.62 -9.85
C LEU A 62 -10.40 -2.68 -11.31
N ASP A 63 -9.47 -2.55 -12.26
CA ASP A 63 -9.75 -2.68 -13.69
C ASP A 63 -9.46 -4.09 -14.21
N ILE A 64 -8.33 -4.67 -13.77
CA ILE A 64 -7.93 -6.03 -14.15
C ILE A 64 -7.49 -6.78 -12.89
N GLY A 65 -8.18 -7.88 -12.60
CA GLY A 65 -7.94 -8.74 -11.45
C GLY A 65 -9.00 -9.82 -11.32
N PRO A 66 -8.90 -10.69 -10.30
CA PRO A 66 -9.73 -11.89 -10.19
C PRO A 66 -11.20 -11.60 -9.86
N GLU A 67 -11.50 -10.46 -9.25
CA GLU A 67 -12.85 -10.14 -8.75
C GLU A 67 -13.20 -8.69 -9.08
N THR A 68 -14.15 -8.48 -9.99
CA THR A 68 -14.69 -7.16 -10.33
C THR A 68 -16.23 -7.19 -10.23
N PRO A 69 -16.87 -6.12 -9.70
CA PRO A 69 -16.26 -4.86 -9.25
C PRO A 69 -15.64 -4.95 -7.84
N THR A 70 -14.48 -4.34 -7.69
CA THR A 70 -13.77 -4.24 -6.42
C THR A 70 -13.15 -2.85 -6.28
N TYR A 71 -13.24 -2.26 -5.08
CA TYR A 71 -12.54 -1.03 -4.74
C TYR A 71 -11.46 -1.28 -3.69
N TYR A 72 -10.39 -0.49 -3.76
CA TYR A 72 -9.31 -0.47 -2.78
C TYR A 72 -9.17 0.90 -2.15
N LEU A 73 -8.90 0.92 -0.83
CA LEU A 73 -8.45 2.11 -0.12
C LEU A 73 -7.06 1.85 0.47
N LEU A 74 -6.15 2.81 0.29
CA LEU A 74 -4.84 2.85 0.94
C LEU A 74 -4.85 4.00 1.94
N ILE A 75 -4.77 3.68 3.23
CA ILE A 75 -4.87 4.64 4.33
C ILE A 75 -3.53 4.64 5.08
N PRO A 76 -2.69 5.69 4.96
CA PRO A 76 -1.44 5.82 5.71
C PRO A 76 -1.68 6.35 7.11
N ALA A 77 -0.81 5.96 8.06
CA ALA A 77 -0.75 6.56 9.39
C ALA A 77 0.66 6.45 9.97
N THR A 78 0.94 7.24 11.01
CA THR A 78 2.23 7.25 11.69
C THR A 78 2.34 6.22 12.81
N SER A 79 1.23 5.51 13.13
CA SER A 79 1.23 4.44 14.13
C SER A 79 0.22 3.34 13.81
N VAL A 80 0.55 2.12 14.22
CA VAL A 80 -0.35 0.95 14.14
C VAL A 80 -1.63 1.20 14.95
N GLU A 81 -1.51 1.78 16.15
CA GLU A 81 -2.65 2.06 17.02
C GLU A 81 -3.69 2.97 16.34
N THR A 82 -3.23 3.99 15.60
CA THR A 82 -4.13 4.87 14.84
C THR A 82 -5.01 4.08 13.88
N LEU A 83 -4.42 3.14 13.14
CA LEU A 83 -5.14 2.30 12.18
C LEU A 83 -6.00 1.24 12.87
N ALA A 84 -5.51 0.62 13.94
CA ALA A 84 -6.24 -0.41 14.68
C ALA A 84 -7.49 0.15 15.37
N MET A 85 -7.43 1.40 15.85
CA MET A 85 -8.55 2.06 16.54
C MET A 85 -9.44 2.89 15.63
N LEU A 86 -9.19 2.87 14.32
CA LEU A 86 -9.85 3.77 13.36
C LEU A 86 -11.36 3.61 13.37
N GLU A 87 -11.89 2.39 13.28
CA GLU A 87 -13.34 2.14 13.29
C GLU A 87 -14.00 2.59 14.60
N THR A 88 -13.32 2.38 15.74
CA THR A 88 -13.81 2.83 17.05
C THR A 88 -13.90 4.35 17.12
N ARG A 89 -12.91 5.06 16.58
CA ARG A 89 -12.89 6.53 16.54
C ARG A 89 -13.97 7.06 15.61
N LEU A 90 -14.13 6.47 14.42
CA LEU A 90 -15.19 6.81 13.48
C LEU A 90 -16.59 6.56 14.07
N ALA A 91 -16.78 5.46 14.77
CA ALA A 91 -18.05 5.14 15.42
C ALA A 91 -18.42 6.12 16.54
N ALA A 92 -17.44 6.74 17.19
CA ALA A 92 -17.65 7.77 18.20
C ALA A 92 -17.94 9.18 17.61
N ASP A 93 -17.59 9.41 16.34
CA ASP A 93 -17.79 10.69 15.66
C ASP A 93 -19.23 10.82 15.13
N THR A 94 -20.00 11.70 15.74
CA THR A 94 -21.40 11.95 15.39
C THR A 94 -21.57 12.55 13.99
N GLN A 95 -20.63 13.41 13.57
CA GLN A 95 -20.68 14.03 12.24
C GLN A 95 -20.40 12.99 11.17
N PHE A 96 -19.38 12.15 11.37
CA PHE A 96 -19.09 11.05 10.48
C PHE A 96 -20.27 10.06 10.38
N ARG A 97 -20.85 9.63 11.51
CA ARG A 97 -21.98 8.69 11.50
C ARG A 97 -23.16 9.23 10.70
N LYS A 98 -23.47 10.53 10.85
CA LYS A 98 -24.52 11.18 10.07
C LYS A 98 -24.21 11.16 8.57
N ALA A 99 -22.98 11.44 8.16
CA ALA A 99 -22.56 11.39 6.76
C ALA A 99 -22.53 9.97 6.21
N ALA A 100 -22.16 8.99 7.04
CA ALA A 100 -22.03 7.58 6.67
C ALA A 100 -23.33 6.77 6.77
N THR A 101 -24.45 7.34 7.23
CA THR A 101 -25.71 6.63 7.53
C THR A 101 -26.14 5.70 6.40
N ALA A 102 -26.15 6.17 5.16
CA ALA A 102 -26.59 5.36 4.00
C ALA A 102 -25.75 4.09 3.79
N PHE A 103 -24.48 4.12 4.15
CA PHE A 103 -23.57 2.98 4.05
C PHE A 103 -23.55 2.13 5.33
N TRP A 104 -23.43 2.77 6.50
CA TRP A 104 -23.28 2.05 7.78
C TRP A 104 -24.57 1.44 8.31
N GLU A 105 -25.71 2.05 7.99
CA GLU A 105 -27.04 1.60 8.42
C GLU A 105 -27.85 0.97 7.27
N ALA A 106 -27.13 0.56 6.19
CA ALA A 106 -27.77 -0.11 5.07
C ALA A 106 -28.47 -1.40 5.54
N PRO A 107 -29.70 -1.67 5.08
CA PRO A 107 -30.45 -2.86 5.52
C PRO A 107 -29.77 -4.15 5.05
N ALA A 108 -29.90 -5.21 5.85
CA ALA A 108 -29.32 -6.52 5.53
C ALA A 108 -29.80 -7.09 4.18
N ALA A 109 -31.01 -6.71 3.74
CA ALA A 109 -31.57 -7.10 2.44
C ALA A 109 -30.90 -6.36 1.24
N ALA A 110 -30.20 -5.23 1.50
CA ALA A 110 -29.50 -4.45 0.50
C ALA A 110 -28.16 -3.95 1.10
N PRO A 111 -27.20 -4.86 1.35
CA PRO A 111 -25.95 -4.52 2.00
C PRO A 111 -25.11 -3.58 1.11
N PRO A 112 -24.29 -2.69 1.71
CA PRO A 112 -23.54 -1.67 0.98
C PRO A 112 -22.37 -2.26 0.19
N CYS A 113 -21.91 -3.45 0.57
CA CYS A 113 -20.86 -4.24 -0.09
C CYS A 113 -21.04 -5.72 0.25
N VAL A 114 -20.37 -6.59 -0.48
CA VAL A 114 -20.34 -8.03 -0.21
C VAL A 114 -19.44 -8.34 0.98
N ARG A 115 -18.26 -7.70 1.01
CA ARG A 115 -17.22 -7.94 2.02
C ARG A 115 -16.22 -6.80 2.04
N VAL A 116 -15.66 -6.57 3.23
CA VAL A 116 -14.46 -5.73 3.41
C VAL A 116 -13.35 -6.60 4.00
N GLU A 117 -12.21 -6.61 3.33
CA GLU A 117 -10.99 -7.28 3.80
C GLU A 117 -9.95 -6.20 4.07
N THR A 118 -9.22 -6.33 5.18
CA THR A 118 -8.24 -5.34 5.60
C THR A 118 -6.89 -6.00 5.83
N THR A 119 -5.83 -5.40 5.27
CA THR A 119 -4.45 -5.78 5.51
C THR A 119 -3.72 -4.62 6.19
N LEU A 120 -3.01 -4.89 7.27
CA LEU A 120 -2.15 -3.94 7.97
C LEU A 120 -0.69 -4.18 7.55
N LEU A 121 -0.02 -3.12 7.13
CA LEU A 121 1.33 -3.16 6.60
C LEU A 121 2.22 -2.16 7.35
N SER A 122 3.52 -2.47 7.48
CA SER A 122 4.54 -1.50 7.85
C SER A 122 5.35 -1.09 6.62
N ALA A 123 5.63 0.20 6.46
CA ALA A 123 6.46 0.68 5.36
C ALA A 123 7.86 0.05 5.40
N PHE A 124 8.50 -0.12 4.25
CA PHE A 124 9.89 -0.59 4.20
C PHE A 124 10.86 0.51 4.69
N ALA A 125 11.96 0.11 5.28
CA ALA A 125 13.00 1.04 5.73
C ALA A 125 13.58 1.86 4.57
N GLY A 126 13.75 1.24 3.40
CA GLY A 126 14.21 1.90 2.16
C GLY A 126 13.16 2.79 1.49
N TRP A 127 11.89 2.73 1.92
CA TRP A 127 10.78 3.55 1.42
C TRP A 127 9.81 3.85 2.56
N PRO A 128 10.19 4.67 3.55
CA PRO A 128 9.51 4.78 4.84
C PRO A 128 8.18 5.53 4.78
N LYS A 129 7.86 6.19 3.66
CA LYS A 129 6.65 6.99 3.50
C LYS A 129 6.03 6.80 2.12
N LEU A 130 4.72 6.98 2.07
CA LEU A 130 3.97 7.02 0.84
C LEU A 130 4.39 8.24 0.00
N VAL A 131 4.54 8.02 -1.32
CA VAL A 131 4.84 9.07 -2.30
C VAL A 131 3.72 9.12 -3.32
N ALA A 132 2.91 10.18 -3.25
CA ALA A 132 1.84 10.39 -4.22
C ALA A 132 2.41 10.77 -5.60
N PRO A 133 1.84 10.23 -6.71
CA PRO A 133 2.24 10.60 -8.06
C PRO A 133 1.96 12.08 -8.33
N LYS A 134 2.80 12.69 -9.19
CA LYS A 134 2.65 14.09 -9.59
C LYS A 134 1.79 14.28 -10.85
N THR A 135 1.56 13.22 -11.61
CA THR A 135 0.82 13.25 -12.88
C THR A 135 -0.65 12.91 -12.67
N GLU A 136 -1.56 13.65 -13.34
CA GLU A 136 -3.01 13.39 -13.29
C GLU A 136 -3.38 12.11 -14.05
N LYS A 137 -2.82 11.93 -15.26
CA LYS A 137 -3.02 10.69 -16.04
C LYS A 137 -2.17 9.58 -15.47
N ARG A 138 -2.80 8.60 -14.82
CA ARG A 138 -2.10 7.51 -14.16
C ARG A 138 -2.95 6.26 -13.99
N ILE A 139 -2.29 5.13 -14.05
CA ILE A 139 -2.77 3.84 -13.59
C ILE A 139 -1.83 3.32 -12.50
N PHE A 140 -2.31 2.38 -11.71
CA PHE A 140 -1.52 1.77 -10.65
C PHE A 140 -1.43 0.27 -10.84
N GLN A 141 -0.27 -0.28 -10.50
CA GLN A 141 -0.07 -1.71 -10.34
C GLN A 141 0.13 -2.02 -8.86
N LEU A 142 -0.80 -2.76 -8.26
CA LEU A 142 -0.67 -3.28 -6.90
C LEU A 142 -0.16 -4.72 -7.00
N ARG A 143 0.98 -4.98 -6.36
CA ARG A 143 1.63 -6.29 -6.38
C ARG A 143 1.77 -6.82 -4.96
N THR A 144 1.42 -8.10 -4.78
CA THR A 144 1.65 -8.81 -3.51
C THR A 144 2.53 -10.01 -3.80
N TYR A 145 3.61 -10.15 -3.04
CA TYR A 145 4.50 -11.30 -3.08
C TYR A 145 4.31 -12.12 -1.81
N GLU A 146 4.00 -13.38 -1.99
CA GLU A 146 3.88 -14.37 -0.92
C GLU A 146 5.18 -15.18 -0.87
N SER A 147 5.61 -15.55 0.32
CA SER A 147 6.77 -16.43 0.52
C SER A 147 6.35 -17.71 1.22
N ALA A 148 7.07 -18.80 0.93
CA ALA A 148 6.76 -20.11 1.49
C ALA A 148 7.12 -20.23 3.00
N THR A 149 8.04 -19.39 3.48
CA THR A 149 8.52 -19.36 4.86
C THR A 149 8.84 -17.95 5.30
N ASP A 150 8.85 -17.70 6.63
CA ASP A 150 9.26 -16.41 7.19
C ASP A 150 10.71 -16.05 6.82
N ALA A 151 11.62 -17.00 6.78
CA ALA A 151 13.01 -16.77 6.39
C ALA A 151 13.13 -16.29 4.93
N ALA A 152 12.37 -16.89 4.00
CA ALA A 152 12.30 -16.48 2.61
C ALA A 152 11.69 -15.07 2.48
N HIS A 153 10.65 -14.78 3.26
CA HIS A 153 10.03 -13.47 3.31
C HIS A 153 10.99 -12.39 3.82
N ILE A 154 11.65 -12.62 4.95
CA ILE A 154 12.65 -11.71 5.51
C ILE A 154 13.73 -11.41 4.44
N ARG A 155 14.25 -12.45 3.79
CA ARG A 155 15.24 -12.27 2.73
C ARG A 155 14.72 -11.45 1.55
N LYS A 156 13.44 -11.63 1.14
CA LYS A 156 12.84 -10.81 0.07
C LYS A 156 12.71 -9.35 0.48
N VAL A 157 12.30 -9.05 1.70
CA VAL A 157 12.23 -7.67 2.24
C VAL A 157 13.62 -7.04 2.30
N GLU A 158 14.63 -7.78 2.76
CA GLU A 158 16.03 -7.33 2.76
C GLU A 158 16.51 -7.00 1.34
N MET A 159 16.28 -7.87 0.37
CA MET A 159 16.65 -7.66 -1.03
C MET A 159 16.07 -6.36 -1.61
N PHE A 160 14.81 -6.05 -1.30
CA PHE A 160 14.19 -4.77 -1.65
C PHE A 160 14.93 -3.60 -1.01
N ASN A 161 15.14 -3.63 0.30
CA ASN A 161 15.77 -2.56 1.05
C ASN A 161 17.26 -2.35 0.68
N GLU A 162 17.99 -3.44 0.40
CA GLU A 162 19.41 -3.39 0.03
C GLU A 162 19.63 -2.76 -1.35
N ALA A 163 18.82 -3.10 -2.35
CA ALA A 163 19.13 -2.74 -3.74
C ALA A 163 17.91 -2.60 -4.67
N GLU A 164 16.87 -3.43 -4.55
CA GLU A 164 15.81 -3.52 -5.57
C GLU A 164 15.02 -2.21 -5.68
N ILE A 165 14.74 -1.50 -4.57
CA ILE A 165 14.08 -0.19 -4.56
C ILE A 165 14.91 0.85 -5.36
N ALA A 166 16.23 0.88 -5.15
CA ALA A 166 17.11 1.81 -5.87
C ALA A 166 17.16 1.50 -7.37
N ILE A 167 17.10 0.20 -7.73
CA ILE A 167 17.01 -0.23 -9.13
C ILE A 167 15.67 0.19 -9.73
N PHE A 168 14.55 0.04 -9.02
CA PHE A 168 13.23 0.52 -9.46
C PHE A 168 13.27 1.99 -9.84
N VAL A 169 13.73 2.83 -8.92
CA VAL A 169 13.79 4.29 -9.14
C VAL A 169 14.70 4.64 -10.32
N ARG A 170 15.90 4.04 -10.40
CA ARG A 170 16.87 4.30 -11.47
C ARG A 170 16.33 3.88 -12.85
N THR A 171 15.56 2.82 -12.94
CA THR A 171 15.01 2.30 -14.20
C THR A 171 13.68 2.98 -14.60
N GLY A 172 13.23 3.96 -13.81
CA GLY A 172 12.04 4.75 -14.09
C GLY A 172 10.73 4.15 -13.59
N LEU A 173 10.77 3.04 -12.86
CA LEU A 173 9.63 2.60 -12.08
C LEU A 173 9.37 3.61 -10.97
N ALA A 174 8.10 3.97 -10.75
CA ALA A 174 7.70 5.01 -9.82
C ALA A 174 6.91 4.42 -8.64
N PRO A 175 7.58 4.07 -7.52
CA PRO A 175 6.91 3.51 -6.36
C PRO A 175 6.04 4.54 -5.65
N VAL A 176 4.86 4.07 -5.20
CA VAL A 176 3.96 4.79 -4.31
C VAL A 176 4.20 4.39 -2.87
N PHE A 177 4.21 3.09 -2.58
CA PHE A 177 4.55 2.54 -1.27
C PHE A 177 5.13 1.12 -1.41
N PHE A 178 5.84 0.70 -0.36
CA PHE A 178 6.19 -0.69 -0.09
C PHE A 178 5.77 -1.01 1.34
N GLY A 179 5.15 -2.17 1.55
CA GLY A 179 4.66 -2.57 2.86
C GLY A 179 4.91 -4.04 3.15
N ASP A 180 5.44 -4.30 4.35
CA ASP A 180 5.55 -5.62 4.95
C ASP A 180 4.24 -5.94 5.67
N THR A 181 3.65 -7.11 5.43
CA THR A 181 2.36 -7.48 5.99
C THR A 181 2.50 -7.88 7.46
N LEU A 182 1.93 -7.06 8.36
CA LEU A 182 1.87 -7.34 9.79
C LEU A 182 0.68 -8.23 10.14
N ILE A 183 -0.48 -7.96 9.54
CA ILE A 183 -1.73 -8.70 9.73
C ILE A 183 -2.48 -8.69 8.40
N GLY A 184 -2.85 -9.86 7.89
CA GLY A 184 -3.59 -9.96 6.63
C GLY A 184 -3.78 -11.38 6.15
N HIS A 185 -4.23 -11.50 4.91
CA HIS A 185 -4.32 -12.76 4.19
C HIS A 185 -2.98 -13.14 3.56
N ARG A 186 -2.74 -14.45 3.38
CA ARG A 186 -1.62 -15.00 2.61
C ARG A 186 -0.25 -14.61 3.17
N MET A 187 -0.10 -14.67 4.48
CA MET A 187 1.17 -14.42 5.16
C MET A 187 2.08 -15.65 5.13
N PRO A 188 3.43 -15.45 5.13
CA PRO A 188 4.09 -14.15 5.09
C PRO A 188 4.07 -13.53 3.70
N SER A 189 3.88 -12.22 3.62
CA SER A 189 3.77 -11.51 2.34
C SER A 189 4.18 -10.04 2.46
N LEU A 190 4.53 -9.45 1.31
CA LEU A 190 4.71 -8.01 1.16
C LEU A 190 3.82 -7.49 0.04
N THR A 191 3.45 -6.21 0.12
CA THR A 191 2.66 -5.55 -0.93
C THR A 191 3.27 -4.20 -1.28
N TYR A 192 3.32 -3.87 -2.57
CA TYR A 192 3.76 -2.57 -3.03
C TYR A 192 2.92 -2.07 -4.20
N MET A 193 2.98 -0.77 -4.44
CA MET A 193 2.26 -0.13 -5.53
C MET A 193 3.21 0.71 -6.35
N LEU A 194 3.10 0.57 -7.68
CA LEU A 194 3.78 1.41 -8.66
C LEU A 194 2.75 2.21 -9.46
N THR A 195 3.17 3.36 -10.00
CA THR A 195 2.34 4.19 -10.88
C THR A 195 2.96 4.32 -12.26
N PHE A 196 2.08 4.42 -13.27
CA PHE A 196 2.42 4.51 -14.69
C PHE A 196 1.43 5.44 -15.40
N GLU A 197 1.80 5.97 -16.56
CA GLU A 197 0.87 6.77 -17.36
C GLU A 197 -0.25 5.91 -17.96
N ASP A 198 0.13 4.73 -18.46
CA ASP A 198 -0.77 3.72 -19.04
C ASP A 198 -0.09 2.34 -19.12
N VAL A 199 -0.76 1.36 -19.69
CA VAL A 199 -0.25 -0.01 -19.85
C VAL A 199 0.98 -0.08 -20.77
N ALA A 200 1.09 0.81 -21.77
CA ALA A 200 2.26 0.84 -22.64
C ALA A 200 3.50 1.33 -21.90
N ASP A 201 3.36 2.38 -21.08
CA ASP A 201 4.42 2.89 -20.18
C ASP A 201 4.83 1.82 -19.15
N LEU A 202 3.85 1.12 -18.56
CA LEU A 202 4.10 0.00 -17.65
C LEU A 202 4.98 -1.06 -18.31
N ASN A 203 4.59 -1.56 -19.48
CA ASN A 203 5.34 -2.60 -20.19
C ASN A 203 6.76 -2.13 -20.54
N LYS A 204 6.91 -0.90 -21.00
CA LYS A 204 8.21 -0.29 -21.32
C LYS A 204 9.13 -0.23 -20.08
N LYS A 205 8.63 0.29 -18.96
CA LYS A 205 9.43 0.45 -17.73
C LYS A 205 9.82 -0.89 -17.12
N TRP A 206 8.91 -1.87 -17.12
CA TRP A 206 9.24 -3.22 -16.69
C TRP A 206 10.30 -3.89 -17.59
N ALA A 207 10.27 -3.67 -18.91
CA ALA A 207 11.30 -4.17 -19.80
C ALA A 207 12.68 -3.54 -19.51
N VAL A 208 12.72 -2.23 -19.21
CA VAL A 208 13.96 -1.54 -18.79
C VAL A 208 14.49 -2.16 -17.49
N PHE A 209 13.64 -2.32 -16.48
CA PHE A 209 14.02 -2.95 -15.21
C PHE A 209 14.55 -4.37 -15.41
N ALA A 210 13.84 -5.21 -16.15
CA ALA A 210 14.24 -6.60 -16.39
C ALA A 210 15.55 -6.73 -17.16
N SER A 211 15.92 -5.72 -17.98
CA SER A 211 17.17 -5.69 -18.72
C SER A 211 18.35 -5.13 -17.92
N ASP A 212 18.10 -4.46 -16.79
CA ASP A 212 19.13 -3.81 -15.96
C ASP A 212 20.18 -4.82 -15.46
N PRO A 213 21.50 -4.53 -15.64
CA PRO A 213 22.57 -5.46 -15.22
C PRO A 213 22.60 -5.71 -13.72
N ALA A 214 22.34 -4.69 -12.89
CA ALA A 214 22.36 -4.85 -11.44
C ALA A 214 21.14 -5.69 -10.96
N TRP A 215 19.98 -5.55 -11.62
CA TRP A 215 18.85 -6.45 -11.36
C TRP A 215 19.20 -7.90 -11.71
N LYS A 216 19.78 -8.14 -12.89
CA LYS A 216 20.19 -9.48 -13.33
C LYS A 216 21.21 -10.12 -12.41
N GLU A 217 22.11 -9.33 -11.84
CA GLU A 217 23.07 -9.80 -10.84
C GLU A 217 22.37 -10.10 -9.51
N LEU A 218 21.57 -9.15 -8.99
CA LEU A 218 20.90 -9.26 -7.70
C LEU A 218 19.95 -10.47 -7.65
N SER A 219 19.12 -10.65 -8.68
CA SER A 219 18.11 -11.71 -8.75
C SER A 219 18.68 -13.11 -8.96
N LYS A 220 19.96 -13.23 -9.34
CA LYS A 220 20.64 -14.51 -9.53
C LYS A 220 21.53 -14.92 -8.36
N ARG A 221 21.71 -14.04 -7.37
CA ARG A 221 22.49 -14.41 -6.17
C ARG A 221 21.82 -15.57 -5.45
N PRO A 222 22.61 -16.55 -4.96
CA PRO A 222 22.07 -17.61 -4.11
C PRO A 222 21.27 -17.01 -2.94
N GLY A 223 20.08 -17.53 -2.68
CA GLY A 223 19.16 -17.01 -1.68
C GLY A 223 18.30 -15.82 -2.12
N ASN A 224 18.42 -15.35 -3.38
CA ASN A 224 17.64 -14.25 -3.94
C ASN A 224 16.76 -14.66 -5.13
N THR A 225 16.89 -15.89 -5.62
CA THR A 225 16.11 -16.32 -6.79
C THR A 225 14.63 -16.46 -6.44
N ASP A 226 13.74 -16.13 -7.37
CA ASP A 226 12.29 -16.24 -7.13
C ASP A 226 11.87 -17.62 -6.60
N PRO A 227 12.37 -18.78 -7.13
CA PRO A 227 12.03 -20.08 -6.56
C PRO A 227 12.44 -20.29 -5.09
N GLU A 228 13.41 -19.52 -4.60
CA GLU A 228 13.88 -19.61 -3.20
C GLU A 228 13.06 -18.75 -2.24
N ILE A 229 12.60 -17.57 -2.71
CA ILE A 229 12.05 -16.53 -1.82
C ILE A 229 10.62 -16.07 -2.15
N VAL A 230 10.06 -16.49 -3.29
CA VAL A 230 8.70 -16.13 -3.72
C VAL A 230 7.90 -17.37 -4.05
N SER A 231 6.76 -17.58 -3.40
CA SER A 231 5.86 -18.70 -3.67
C SER A 231 4.71 -18.35 -4.62
N ASN A 232 4.28 -17.06 -4.59
CA ASN A 232 3.23 -16.56 -5.46
C ASN A 232 3.34 -15.05 -5.65
N ILE A 233 2.88 -14.55 -6.81
CA ILE A 233 2.81 -13.12 -7.13
C ILE A 233 1.40 -12.79 -7.63
N SER A 234 0.72 -11.88 -6.91
CA SER A 234 -0.52 -11.29 -7.39
C SER A 234 -0.22 -9.94 -8.06
N ASN A 235 -0.87 -9.69 -9.21
CA ASN A 235 -0.79 -8.44 -9.96
C ASN A 235 -2.20 -7.90 -10.20
N LEU A 236 -2.46 -6.69 -9.73
CA LEU A 236 -3.73 -6.00 -9.93
C LEU A 236 -3.49 -4.66 -10.63
N TYR A 237 -4.35 -4.32 -11.58
CA TYR A 237 -4.32 -3.04 -12.28
C TYR A 237 -5.48 -2.19 -11.79
N LEU A 238 -5.17 -0.98 -11.32
CA LEU A 238 -6.11 -0.10 -10.66
C LEU A 238 -6.14 1.27 -11.36
N SER A 239 -7.33 1.87 -11.43
CA SER A 239 -7.51 3.28 -11.75
C SER A 239 -7.88 4.06 -10.49
N PRO A 240 -7.40 5.30 -10.29
CA PRO A 240 -7.84 6.12 -9.19
C PRO A 240 -9.30 6.53 -9.39
N LEU A 241 -10.08 6.57 -8.32
CA LEU A 241 -11.37 7.25 -8.31
C LEU A 241 -11.15 8.77 -8.37
N SER A 242 -12.11 9.52 -8.88
CA SER A 242 -11.97 10.98 -9.13
C SER A 242 -11.57 11.81 -7.89
N PHE A 243 -11.93 11.33 -6.72
CA PHE A 243 -11.63 11.95 -5.43
C PHE A 243 -10.42 11.31 -4.70
N SER A 244 -9.71 10.38 -5.34
CA SER A 244 -8.48 9.79 -4.78
C SER A 244 -7.43 10.89 -4.55
N GLN A 245 -6.79 10.86 -3.39
CA GLN A 245 -5.72 11.80 -3.03
C GLN A 245 -4.32 11.31 -3.46
N ILE A 246 -4.28 10.12 -4.06
CA ILE A 246 -3.06 9.46 -4.56
C ILE A 246 -3.21 9.14 -6.04
#